data_f3ec06186c930ee163d1cd2715cde13a
#
_entry.id   f3ec06186c930ee163d1cd2715cde13a
#
_cell.length_a   1.000
_cell.length_b   1.000
_cell.length_c   1.000
_cell.angle_alpha   90.00
_cell.angle_beta   90.00
_cell.angle_gamma   90.00
#
_symmetry.space_group_name_H-M   'P 1'
#
loop_
_entity.id
_entity.type
_entity.pdbx_description
1 polymer ?
#
loop_
_entity_poly.entity_id
_entity_poly.type
_entity_poly.pdbx_seq_one_letter_code
_entity_poly.pdbx_strand_id
1 'polypeptide(L)'
;MKKSLQHIIFGSLVLVIGLVACNKDITYVAEPVSSSSNAYIKFLHLSPSLATITGQADNVTLLNLDLKSNTYSKITGTPLAYERYFPTTTNAYATIPTGLQTIKFSLAAVNQKDSLELFLKKVQIDAGKYYSFIITDSIKSESLSKAMFLQDDLLTLGASQIGMRFVHAIWNDTAAKNIDIFSRRNNATIFSTRSAGSATTFIPLNYFTTSDTLIVRRAGTTFALATFNGATFTPGRNYTLVYKGNGTVTTSTAKPRSLLIYGH
;
A
#
# COMPACT_ATOMS: atom_id res chain seq x y z
N MET A 1 -35.98 -20.47 -65.70
CA MET A 1 -36.33 -20.08 -64.32
C MET A 1 -35.91 -21.05 -63.23
N LYS A 2 -35.56 -22.32 -63.43
CA LYS A 2 -35.10 -23.23 -62.32
C LYS A 2 -33.69 -23.01 -61.81
N LYS A 3 -32.74 -22.46 -62.58
CA LYS A 3 -31.34 -22.25 -62.16
C LYS A 3 -31.15 -21.05 -61.25
N SER A 4 -32.01 -20.04 -61.34
CA SER A 4 -31.94 -18.84 -60.50
C SER A 4 -32.35 -19.11 -59.06
N LEU A 5 -33.26 -20.03 -58.81
CA LEU A 5 -33.76 -20.33 -57.48
C LEU A 5 -32.76 -21.13 -56.64
N GLN A 6 -31.91 -21.98 -57.25
CA GLN A 6 -30.91 -22.75 -56.56
C GLN A 6 -29.75 -21.86 -55.98
N HIS A 7 -29.40 -20.79 -56.68
CA HIS A 7 -28.34 -19.88 -56.19
C HIS A 7 -28.80 -19.02 -55.01
N ILE A 8 -30.08 -18.67 -54.93
CA ILE A 8 -30.65 -17.90 -53.83
C ILE A 8 -30.73 -18.75 -52.56
N ILE A 9 -31.06 -20.03 -52.66
CA ILE A 9 -31.14 -20.94 -51.53
C ILE A 9 -29.75 -21.24 -50.97
N PHE A 10 -28.72 -21.37 -51.84
CA PHE A 10 -27.35 -21.60 -51.39
C PHE A 10 -26.73 -20.36 -50.76
N GLY A 11 -27.02 -19.16 -51.25
CA GLY A 11 -26.55 -17.89 -50.69
C GLY A 11 -27.13 -17.61 -49.30
N SER A 12 -28.41 -17.92 -49.07
CA SER A 12 -29.04 -17.75 -47.77
C SER A 12 -28.60 -18.78 -46.73
N LEU A 13 -28.22 -19.99 -47.15
CA LEU A 13 -27.71 -21.02 -46.22
C LEU A 13 -26.32 -20.70 -45.73
N VAL A 14 -25.45 -20.12 -46.57
CA VAL A 14 -24.10 -19.70 -46.18
C VAL A 14 -24.12 -18.49 -45.22
N LEU A 15 -25.11 -17.59 -45.40
CA LEU A 15 -25.26 -16.43 -44.51
C LEU A 15 -25.74 -16.79 -43.10
N VAL A 16 -26.54 -17.84 -42.95
CA VAL A 16 -27.06 -18.30 -41.66
C VAL A 16 -25.98 -19.04 -40.86
N ILE A 17 -25.07 -19.74 -41.53
CA ILE A 17 -23.96 -20.45 -40.82
C ILE A 17 -22.90 -19.46 -40.28
N GLY A 18 -22.77 -18.28 -40.89
CA GLY A 18 -21.82 -17.25 -40.42
C GLY A 18 -22.21 -16.53 -39.12
N LEU A 19 -23.47 -16.65 -38.68
CA LEU A 19 -23.97 -15.94 -37.49
C LEU A 19 -23.99 -16.78 -36.20
N VAL A 20 -23.62 -18.05 -36.25
CA VAL A 20 -23.61 -18.95 -35.08
C VAL A 20 -22.21 -19.07 -34.46
N ALA A 21 -21.19 -18.44 -35.03
CA ALA A 21 -19.83 -18.57 -34.56
C ALA A 21 -19.35 -17.29 -33.87
N CYS A 22 -19.93 -16.90 -32.72
CA CYS A 22 -19.29 -16.08 -31.70
C CYS A 22 -20.26 -15.77 -30.55
N ASN A 23 -20.69 -16.79 -29.83
CA ASN A 23 -21.11 -16.62 -28.44
C ASN A 23 -20.38 -17.68 -27.61
N LYS A 24 -19.10 -17.51 -27.43
CA LYS A 24 -18.41 -18.09 -26.30
C LYS A 24 -18.67 -17.15 -25.15
N ASP A 25 -19.83 -17.27 -24.52
CA ASP A 25 -20.04 -16.73 -23.19
C ASP A 25 -19.00 -17.38 -22.29
N ILE A 26 -17.88 -16.67 -22.13
CA ILE A 26 -16.95 -16.97 -21.07
C ILE A 26 -17.67 -16.53 -19.80
N THR A 27 -18.50 -17.42 -19.29
CA THR A 27 -19.01 -17.29 -17.93
C THR A 27 -17.79 -17.43 -17.03
N TYR A 28 -17.25 -16.33 -16.60
CA TYR A 28 -16.32 -16.30 -15.46
C TYR A 28 -17.14 -16.76 -14.25
N VAL A 29 -17.19 -18.03 -14.02
CA VAL A 29 -17.55 -18.56 -12.71
C VAL A 29 -16.37 -18.18 -11.83
N ALA A 30 -16.50 -17.05 -11.14
CA ALA A 30 -15.61 -16.76 -10.03
C ALA A 30 -15.84 -17.90 -9.04
N GLU A 31 -14.91 -18.85 -8.98
CA GLU A 31 -14.95 -19.86 -7.93
C GLU A 31 -15.01 -19.11 -6.61
N PRO A 32 -15.96 -19.41 -5.72
CA PRO A 32 -16.02 -18.78 -4.42
C PRO A 32 -14.72 -19.17 -3.70
N VAL A 33 -13.80 -18.24 -3.64
CA VAL A 33 -12.55 -18.43 -2.88
C VAL A 33 -12.96 -18.64 -1.44
N SER A 34 -12.76 -19.84 -0.91
CA SER A 34 -13.15 -20.14 0.46
C SER A 34 -12.47 -19.15 1.40
N SER A 35 -13.22 -18.55 2.32
CA SER A 35 -12.72 -17.57 3.28
C SER A 35 -11.53 -18.08 4.13
N SER A 36 -11.38 -19.41 4.23
CA SER A 36 -10.30 -20.09 4.93
C SER A 36 -8.94 -20.07 4.20
N SER A 37 -8.90 -19.68 2.91
CA SER A 37 -7.67 -19.64 2.12
C SER A 37 -7.16 -18.22 1.82
N ASN A 38 -7.81 -17.20 2.36
CA ASN A 38 -7.47 -15.81 2.08
C ASN A 38 -6.81 -15.14 3.27
N ALA A 39 -5.95 -14.18 2.94
CA ALA A 39 -5.43 -13.18 3.85
C ALA A 39 -5.73 -11.79 3.31
N TYR A 40 -5.35 -10.78 4.05
CA TYR A 40 -5.70 -9.39 3.78
C TYR A 40 -4.44 -8.53 3.77
N ILE A 41 -4.27 -7.70 2.74
CA ILE A 41 -3.06 -6.90 2.57
C ILE A 41 -3.37 -5.45 2.24
N LYS A 42 -2.57 -4.56 2.80
CA LYS A 42 -2.57 -3.13 2.48
C LYS A 42 -1.18 -2.73 2.01
N PHE A 43 -1.12 -1.95 0.93
CA PHE A 43 0.13 -1.45 0.37
C PHE A 43 0.27 0.04 0.59
N LEU A 44 1.47 0.49 0.96
CA LEU A 44 1.81 1.90 1.12
C LEU A 44 3.06 2.23 0.31
N HIS A 45 2.98 3.31 -0.48
CA HIS A 45 4.13 3.83 -1.21
C HIS A 45 4.71 5.05 -0.49
N LEU A 46 5.80 4.85 0.23
CA LEU A 46 6.49 5.88 1.02
C LEU A 46 7.96 6.05 0.60
N SER A 47 8.35 5.57 -0.57
CA SER A 47 9.70 5.76 -1.10
C SER A 47 9.87 7.18 -1.65
N PRO A 48 10.67 8.05 -1.04
CA PRO A 48 10.85 9.42 -1.51
C PRO A 48 11.66 9.49 -2.82
N SER A 49 12.46 8.48 -3.11
CA SER A 49 13.34 8.47 -4.28
C SER A 49 12.63 8.11 -5.59
N LEU A 50 11.50 7.41 -5.55
CA LEU A 50 10.72 7.09 -6.74
C LEU A 50 10.09 8.34 -7.38
N ALA A 51 9.92 9.41 -6.63
CA ALA A 51 9.43 10.67 -7.16
C ALA A 51 10.43 11.44 -8.01
N THR A 52 11.72 11.11 -7.94
CA THR A 52 12.80 11.83 -8.66
C THR A 52 13.24 11.13 -9.94
N ILE A 53 12.71 9.94 -10.26
CA ILE A 53 13.14 9.14 -11.42
C ILE A 53 12.43 9.55 -12.70
N THR A 54 11.27 10.13 -12.62
CA THR A 54 10.53 10.60 -13.80
C THR A 54 10.99 11.99 -14.18
N GLY A 55 11.84 12.08 -15.18
CA GLY A 55 12.24 13.35 -15.81
C GLY A 55 11.11 14.00 -16.64
N GLN A 56 9.87 13.98 -16.20
CA GLN A 56 8.72 14.61 -16.84
C GLN A 56 7.95 15.48 -15.84
N ALA A 57 7.41 16.58 -16.35
CA ALA A 57 6.95 17.76 -15.63
C ALA A 57 5.81 17.58 -14.61
N ASP A 58 5.17 16.45 -14.49
CA ASP A 58 4.00 16.27 -13.66
C ASP A 58 4.22 15.41 -12.40
N ASN A 59 5.46 15.20 -12.01
CA ASN A 59 5.90 14.80 -10.65
C ASN A 59 5.17 13.66 -9.92
N VAL A 60 4.39 12.82 -10.59
CA VAL A 60 3.73 11.69 -9.94
C VAL A 60 4.40 10.39 -10.38
N THR A 61 5.27 9.86 -9.55
CA THR A 61 5.77 8.50 -9.74
C THR A 61 4.70 7.55 -9.26
N LEU A 62 4.16 6.80 -10.19
CA LEU A 62 3.14 5.80 -9.92
C LEU A 62 3.80 4.43 -9.81
N LEU A 63 3.39 3.66 -8.85
CA LEU A 63 3.87 2.31 -8.62
C LEU A 63 2.75 1.32 -8.91
N ASN A 64 2.97 0.43 -9.87
CA ASN A 64 2.08 -0.71 -10.10
C ASN A 64 2.42 -1.82 -9.12
N LEU A 65 1.40 -2.37 -8.53
CA LEU A 65 1.49 -3.51 -7.62
C LEU A 65 0.87 -4.71 -8.29
N ASP A 66 1.68 -5.70 -8.62
CA ASP A 66 1.24 -6.94 -9.22
C ASP A 66 1.47 -8.09 -8.25
N LEU A 67 0.46 -8.92 -8.06
CA LEU A 67 0.60 -10.16 -7.32
C LEU A 67 0.90 -11.28 -8.31
N LYS A 68 2.01 -11.99 -8.11
CA LYS A 68 2.33 -13.17 -8.89
C LYS A 68 1.85 -14.42 -8.17
N SER A 69 0.67 -14.89 -8.54
CA SER A 69 0.21 -16.25 -8.24
C SER A 69 0.06 -16.98 -9.55
N ASN A 70 1.04 -17.76 -9.99
CA ASN A 70 1.08 -18.51 -11.26
C ASN A 70 0.61 -17.75 -12.53
N THR A 71 -0.17 -16.70 -12.41
CA THR A 71 -0.59 -15.72 -13.40
C THR A 71 -0.53 -14.34 -12.76
N TYR A 72 0.16 -13.39 -13.41
CA TYR A 72 0.21 -12.01 -12.91
C TYR A 72 -1.18 -11.39 -12.98
N SER A 73 -1.80 -11.13 -11.84
CA SER A 73 -2.99 -10.30 -11.76
C SER A 73 -2.62 -8.95 -11.15
N LYS A 74 -3.05 -7.87 -11.80
CA LYS A 74 -2.90 -6.53 -11.25
C LYS A 74 -3.78 -6.42 -10.00
N ILE A 75 -3.19 -6.12 -8.86
CA ILE A 75 -3.92 -5.88 -7.62
C ILE A 75 -4.58 -4.50 -7.67
N THR A 76 -3.96 -3.54 -8.36
CA THR A 76 -4.46 -2.17 -8.46
C THR A 76 -4.79 -1.83 -9.89
N GLY A 77 -6.00 -1.35 -10.13
CA GLY A 77 -6.37 -0.80 -11.45
C GLY A 77 -5.63 0.49 -11.80
N THR A 78 -5.11 1.20 -10.79
CA THR A 78 -4.36 2.45 -10.93
C THR A 78 -3.04 2.37 -10.18
N PRO A 79 -1.97 2.94 -10.74
CA PRO A 79 -0.68 3.00 -10.08
C PRO A 79 -0.73 3.76 -8.74
N LEU A 80 0.12 3.38 -7.80
CA LEU A 80 0.14 3.95 -6.46
C LEU A 80 1.14 5.12 -6.38
N ALA A 81 0.64 6.32 -6.16
CA ALA A 81 1.44 7.52 -5.98
C ALA A 81 2.15 7.53 -4.61
N TYR A 82 3.19 8.36 -4.48
CA TYR A 82 3.84 8.62 -3.18
C TYR A 82 2.83 9.12 -2.14
N GLU A 83 2.94 8.65 -0.91
CA GLU A 83 2.02 8.90 0.20
C GLU A 83 0.61 8.33 0.02
N ARG A 84 0.45 7.45 -0.95
CA ARG A 84 -0.83 6.75 -1.14
C ARG A 84 -0.74 5.31 -0.67
N TYR A 85 -1.90 4.78 -0.35
CA TYR A 85 -2.07 3.39 0.04
C TYR A 85 -3.17 2.74 -0.81
N PHE A 86 -3.09 1.44 -0.91
CA PHE A 86 -4.11 0.61 -1.55
C PHE A 86 -4.54 -0.52 -0.60
N PRO A 87 -5.83 -0.80 -0.46
CA PRO A 87 -6.97 -0.07 -1.01
C PRO A 87 -7.05 1.36 -0.51
N THR A 88 -7.60 2.28 -1.32
CA THR A 88 -7.67 3.72 -0.99
C THR A 88 -8.66 4.06 0.11
N THR A 89 -9.59 3.15 0.40
CA THR A 89 -10.54 3.31 1.50
C THR A 89 -9.84 3.05 2.83
N THR A 90 -9.98 3.97 3.75
CA THR A 90 -9.52 3.82 5.14
C THR A 90 -10.13 2.55 5.72
N ASN A 91 -9.36 1.75 6.43
CA ASN A 91 -9.74 0.45 7.02
C ASN A 91 -10.02 -0.70 6.04
N ALA A 92 -9.88 -0.50 4.72
CA ALA A 92 -10.00 -1.59 3.76
C ALA A 92 -8.66 -2.30 3.56
N TYR A 93 -8.75 -3.59 3.24
CA TYR A 93 -7.64 -4.43 2.81
C TYR A 93 -8.00 -5.11 1.50
N ALA A 94 -7.03 -5.34 0.65
CA ALA A 94 -7.17 -6.20 -0.51
C ALA A 94 -7.03 -7.66 -0.08
N THR A 95 -7.82 -8.54 -0.70
CA THR A 95 -7.67 -9.97 -0.50
C THR A 95 -6.47 -10.49 -1.26
N ILE A 96 -5.69 -11.37 -0.63
CA ILE A 96 -4.51 -12.01 -1.19
C ILE A 96 -4.54 -13.52 -0.89
N PRO A 97 -4.16 -14.40 -1.84
CA PRO A 97 -4.01 -15.82 -1.57
C PRO A 97 -2.96 -16.10 -0.50
N THR A 98 -3.14 -17.17 0.25
CA THR A 98 -2.18 -17.63 1.26
C THR A 98 -1.00 -18.40 0.65
N GLY A 99 -0.01 -18.68 1.47
CA GLY A 99 1.20 -19.36 1.07
C GLY A 99 2.35 -18.43 0.68
N LEU A 100 3.35 -18.98 0.01
CA LEU A 100 4.50 -18.20 -0.46
C LEU A 100 4.09 -17.40 -1.70
N GLN A 101 3.94 -16.09 -1.54
CA GLN A 101 3.57 -15.16 -2.61
C GLN A 101 4.79 -14.38 -3.09
N THR A 102 4.85 -14.12 -4.40
CA THR A 102 5.83 -13.21 -4.98
C THR A 102 5.12 -11.92 -5.36
N ILE A 103 5.43 -10.83 -4.67
CA ILE A 103 4.90 -9.50 -4.94
C ILE A 103 5.87 -8.78 -5.86
N LYS A 104 5.39 -8.39 -7.04
CA LYS A 104 6.15 -7.64 -8.04
C LYS A 104 5.85 -6.15 -7.88
N PHE A 105 6.90 -5.36 -7.90
CA PHE A 105 6.83 -3.90 -7.96
C PHE A 105 7.43 -3.41 -9.26
N SER A 106 6.70 -2.54 -9.95
CA SER A 106 7.14 -1.94 -11.21
C SER A 106 6.76 -0.47 -11.30
N LEU A 107 7.51 0.29 -12.08
CA LEU A 107 7.06 1.62 -12.49
C LEU A 107 5.86 1.50 -13.43
N ALA A 108 4.93 2.44 -13.33
CA ALA A 108 3.81 2.49 -14.25
C ALA A 108 4.32 2.67 -15.69
N ALA A 109 3.65 2.02 -16.63
CA ALA A 109 3.89 2.26 -18.05
C ALA A 109 3.58 3.72 -18.38
N VAL A 110 4.52 4.38 -19.07
CA VAL A 110 4.37 5.75 -19.55
C VAL A 110 4.49 5.73 -21.07
N ASN A 111 3.55 6.36 -21.76
CA ASN A 111 3.55 6.45 -23.23
C ASN A 111 3.63 5.08 -23.95
N GLN A 112 2.82 4.12 -23.51
CA GLN A 112 2.71 2.76 -24.09
C GLN A 112 3.99 1.92 -24.00
N LYS A 113 5.00 2.34 -23.24
CA LYS A 113 6.12 1.49 -22.90
C LYS A 113 5.75 0.55 -21.75
N ASP A 114 6.25 -0.67 -21.81
CA ASP A 114 6.07 -1.65 -20.74
C ASP A 114 6.51 -1.10 -19.39
N SER A 115 5.83 -1.54 -18.33
CA SER A 115 6.22 -1.19 -16.97
C SER A 115 7.61 -1.74 -16.67
N LEU A 116 8.49 -0.88 -16.16
CA LEU A 116 9.82 -1.31 -15.72
C LEU A 116 9.69 -2.05 -14.39
N GLU A 117 10.08 -3.31 -14.35
CA GLU A 117 10.20 -4.05 -13.12
C GLU A 117 11.28 -3.42 -12.22
N LEU A 118 10.91 -3.11 -10.98
CA LEU A 118 11.82 -2.58 -9.98
C LEU A 118 12.40 -3.69 -9.11
N PHE A 119 11.54 -4.56 -8.59
CA PHE A 119 11.93 -5.71 -7.80
C PHE A 119 10.79 -6.70 -7.55
N LEU A 120 11.17 -7.90 -7.13
CA LEU A 120 10.28 -8.94 -6.64
C LEU A 120 10.55 -9.19 -5.15
N LYS A 121 9.49 -9.33 -4.36
CA LYS A 121 9.60 -9.70 -2.94
C LYS A 121 8.79 -10.96 -2.66
N LYS A 122 9.46 -12.01 -2.19
CA LYS A 122 8.79 -13.21 -1.69
C LYS A 122 8.38 -13.00 -0.23
N VAL A 123 7.13 -13.29 0.08
CA VAL A 123 6.55 -13.17 1.41
C VAL A 123 5.69 -14.40 1.72
N GLN A 124 5.79 -14.88 2.94
CA GLN A 124 4.89 -15.92 3.45
C GLN A 124 3.62 -15.23 3.96
N ILE A 125 2.46 -15.73 3.55
CA ILE A 125 1.14 -15.18 3.88
C ILE A 125 0.28 -16.28 4.49
N ASP A 126 -0.17 -16.07 5.72
CA ASP A 126 -0.96 -17.03 6.48
C ASP A 126 -2.46 -16.69 6.40
N ALA A 127 -3.30 -17.72 6.42
CA ALA A 127 -4.74 -17.59 6.29
C ALA A 127 -5.35 -16.74 7.42
N GLY A 128 -6.30 -15.88 7.08
CA GLY A 128 -7.03 -15.04 8.02
C GLY A 128 -6.21 -13.91 8.64
N LYS A 129 -4.95 -13.72 8.21
CA LYS A 129 -4.09 -12.66 8.74
C LYS A 129 -4.18 -11.39 7.90
N TYR A 130 -3.85 -10.29 8.57
CA TYR A 130 -3.78 -8.95 7.98
C TYR A 130 -2.33 -8.52 7.87
N TYR A 131 -1.99 -7.83 6.78
CA TYR A 131 -0.62 -7.41 6.49
C TYR A 131 -0.57 -6.00 5.95
N SER A 132 0.49 -5.26 6.31
CA SER A 132 0.87 -4.01 5.67
C SER A 132 2.21 -4.18 4.95
N PHE A 133 2.23 -3.86 3.66
CA PHE A 133 3.45 -3.80 2.87
C PHE A 133 3.82 -2.33 2.63
N ILE A 134 4.92 -1.89 3.20
CA ILE A 134 5.35 -0.49 3.16
C ILE A 134 6.63 -0.39 2.33
N ILE A 135 6.56 0.32 1.21
CA ILE A 135 7.71 0.62 0.35
C ILE A 135 8.33 1.90 0.87
N THR A 136 9.55 1.82 1.41
CA THR A 136 10.15 2.94 2.16
C THR A 136 11.41 3.35 1.41
N ASP A 137 12.31 3.25 1.01
CA ASP A 137 13.58 3.81 0.58
C ASP A 137 13.78 3.91 -0.94
N SER A 138 14.97 4.30 -1.32
CA SER A 138 15.42 4.35 -2.71
C SER A 138 15.48 2.94 -3.31
N ILE A 139 14.69 2.71 -4.35
CA ILE A 139 14.71 1.46 -5.12
C ILE A 139 15.97 1.33 -5.98
N LYS A 140 16.78 2.36 -6.07
CA LYS A 140 18.09 2.29 -6.74
C LYS A 140 19.13 1.47 -6.00
N SER A 141 18.94 1.17 -4.72
CA SER A 141 19.82 0.28 -4.00
C SER A 141 19.32 -1.14 -4.16
N GLU A 142 20.17 -2.07 -4.49
CA GLU A 142 19.91 -3.52 -4.61
C GLU A 142 19.36 -4.14 -3.31
N SER A 143 19.25 -3.34 -2.26
CA SER A 143 18.81 -3.75 -0.95
C SER A 143 17.29 -3.64 -0.81
N LEU A 144 16.57 -4.69 -1.20
CA LEU A 144 15.18 -4.96 -0.85
C LEU A 144 14.90 -4.98 0.66
N SER A 145 15.96 -4.91 1.48
CA SER A 145 15.89 -4.96 2.94
C SER A 145 15.09 -3.81 3.56
N LYS A 146 14.82 -2.76 2.78
CA LYS A 146 14.17 -1.54 3.27
C LYS A 146 12.66 -1.48 3.00
N ALA A 147 12.09 -2.40 2.24
CA ALA A 147 10.64 -2.59 2.20
C ALA A 147 10.20 -3.38 3.43
N MET A 148 9.21 -2.87 4.14
CA MET A 148 8.72 -3.47 5.38
C MET A 148 7.46 -4.29 5.07
N PHE A 149 7.48 -5.58 5.44
CA PHE A 149 6.32 -6.45 5.43
C PHE A 149 5.95 -6.76 6.87
N LEU A 150 4.81 -6.27 7.30
CA LEU A 150 4.37 -6.31 8.69
C LEU A 150 3.06 -7.07 8.81
N GLN A 151 2.97 -8.00 9.74
CA GLN A 151 1.69 -8.54 10.17
C GLN A 151 0.95 -7.49 11.00
N ASP A 152 -0.33 -7.29 10.71
CA ASP A 152 -1.19 -6.36 11.40
C ASP A 152 -2.00 -7.10 12.47
N ASP A 153 -1.40 -7.32 13.65
CA ASP A 153 -2.06 -7.94 14.80
C ASP A 153 -3.00 -6.90 15.44
N LEU A 154 -4.17 -6.72 14.82
CA LEU A 154 -5.15 -5.72 15.21
C LEU A 154 -5.74 -6.04 16.59
N LEU A 155 -5.81 -5.02 17.45
CA LEU A 155 -6.37 -5.16 18.78
C LEU A 155 -7.91 -5.13 18.75
N THR A 156 -8.54 -5.95 19.56
CA THR A 156 -9.93 -5.76 19.94
C THR A 156 -9.98 -4.70 21.05
N LEU A 157 -10.66 -3.60 20.79
CA LEU A 157 -10.61 -2.39 21.59
C LEU A 157 -11.97 -2.08 22.23
N GLY A 158 -11.92 -1.51 23.42
CA GLY A 158 -13.11 -0.92 24.07
C GLY A 158 -13.57 0.38 23.39
N ALA A 159 -14.79 0.80 23.69
CA ALA A 159 -15.41 2.00 23.12
C ALA A 159 -14.66 3.33 23.43
N SER A 160 -13.78 3.34 24.42
CA SER A 160 -12.96 4.49 24.81
C SER A 160 -11.47 4.35 24.45
N GLN A 161 -11.13 3.40 23.58
CA GLN A 161 -9.75 3.10 23.24
C GLN A 161 -9.51 3.20 21.74
N ILE A 162 -8.26 3.46 21.37
CA ILE A 162 -7.71 3.30 20.03
C ILE A 162 -6.49 2.39 20.11
N GLY A 163 -6.25 1.61 19.06
CA GLY A 163 -4.98 0.89 18.89
C GLY A 163 -4.01 1.75 18.10
N MET A 164 -2.77 1.83 18.53
CA MET A 164 -1.75 2.55 17.80
C MET A 164 -0.46 1.75 17.72
N ARG A 165 0.13 1.68 16.52
CA ARG A 165 1.52 1.25 16.34
C ARG A 165 2.31 2.33 15.63
N PHE A 166 3.62 2.25 15.75
CA PHE A 166 4.54 3.17 15.13
C PHE A 166 5.49 2.45 14.17
N VAL A 167 5.79 3.10 13.03
CA VAL A 167 6.74 2.65 12.02
C VAL A 167 7.72 3.77 11.70
N HIS A 168 9.01 3.50 11.85
CA HIS A 168 10.08 4.41 11.44
C HIS A 168 10.57 4.04 10.03
N ALA A 169 10.02 4.70 9.02
CA ALA A 169 10.25 4.39 7.61
C ALA A 169 11.38 5.22 6.95
N ILE A 170 12.11 6.04 7.70
CA ILE A 170 13.25 6.82 7.20
C ILE A 170 14.54 6.08 7.52
N TRP A 171 15.25 5.61 6.51
CA TRP A 171 16.48 4.83 6.67
C TRP A 171 17.74 5.68 6.67
N ASN A 172 17.70 6.86 6.04
CA ASN A 172 18.81 7.79 5.88
C ASN A 172 18.72 9.00 6.82
N ASP A 173 18.02 8.87 7.94
CA ASP A 173 17.91 9.98 8.89
C ASP A 173 19.21 10.20 9.64
N THR A 174 19.98 11.18 9.17
CA THR A 174 21.24 11.58 9.79
C THR A 174 21.06 12.46 11.02
N ALA A 175 19.86 13.06 11.20
CA ALA A 175 19.58 13.94 12.34
C ALA A 175 19.32 13.17 13.62
N ALA A 176 18.83 11.93 13.53
CA ALA A 176 18.58 11.10 14.71
C ALA A 176 18.61 9.61 14.37
N LYS A 177 19.51 8.85 15.00
CA LYS A 177 19.50 7.38 14.91
C LYS A 177 18.26 6.78 15.55
N ASN A 178 17.81 7.37 16.65
CA ASN A 178 16.63 6.96 17.40
C ASN A 178 15.71 8.15 17.62
N ILE A 179 14.41 7.89 17.60
CA ILE A 179 13.37 8.90 17.76
C ILE A 179 12.35 8.48 18.82
N ASP A 180 11.68 9.48 19.37
CA ASP A 180 10.55 9.35 20.26
C ASP A 180 9.29 9.93 19.60
N ILE A 181 8.12 9.36 19.88
CA ILE A 181 6.83 9.93 19.51
C ILE A 181 6.16 10.47 20.77
N PHE A 182 5.98 11.77 20.80
CA PHE A 182 5.37 12.51 21.89
C PHE A 182 3.97 12.96 21.52
N SER A 183 3.01 12.73 22.41
CA SER A 183 1.67 13.26 22.35
C SER A 183 1.60 14.51 23.22
N ARG A 184 1.29 15.66 22.60
CA ARG A 184 1.14 16.92 23.35
C ARG A 184 -0.07 16.85 24.28
N ARG A 185 -1.16 16.20 23.83
CA ARG A 185 -2.36 16.05 24.63
C ARG A 185 -2.13 15.22 25.90
N ASN A 186 -1.49 14.07 25.75
CA ASN A 186 -1.17 13.21 26.88
C ASN A 186 0.01 13.76 27.70
N ASN A 187 0.72 14.76 27.19
CA ASN A 187 1.99 15.26 27.72
C ASN A 187 2.97 14.12 28.02
N ALA A 188 3.03 13.13 27.13
CA ALA A 188 3.80 11.90 27.33
C ALA A 188 4.39 11.38 26.03
N THR A 189 5.51 10.68 26.14
CA THR A 189 6.09 9.88 25.07
C THR A 189 5.31 8.57 24.92
N ILE A 190 4.70 8.36 23.75
CA ILE A 190 3.92 7.15 23.43
C ILE A 190 4.84 6.01 23.00
N PHE A 191 5.81 6.33 22.14
CA PHE A 191 6.83 5.38 21.66
C PHE A 191 8.21 6.00 21.87
N SER A 192 9.10 5.27 22.54
CA SER A 192 10.43 5.74 22.85
C SER A 192 11.51 4.95 22.12
N THR A 193 12.61 5.61 21.78
CA THR A 193 13.88 5.02 21.29
C THR A 193 13.67 4.11 20.08
N ARG A 194 12.97 4.61 19.04
CA ARG A 194 12.69 3.84 17.81
C ARG A 194 13.75 4.09 16.76
N SER A 195 14.46 3.02 16.38
CA SER A 195 15.49 3.08 15.34
C SER A 195 14.87 3.07 13.93
N ALA A 196 15.64 3.53 12.95
CA ALA A 196 15.28 3.45 11.55
C ALA A 196 14.93 2.00 11.12
N GLY A 197 13.90 1.85 10.30
CA GLY A 197 13.43 0.55 9.83
C GLY A 197 12.72 -0.30 10.88
N SER A 198 12.42 0.25 12.06
CA SER A 198 11.67 -0.49 13.09
C SER A 198 10.17 -0.24 13.03
N ALA A 199 9.41 -1.26 13.44
CA ALA A 199 7.98 -1.16 13.70
C ALA A 199 7.68 -1.69 15.12
N THR A 200 6.66 -1.11 15.76
CA THR A 200 6.15 -1.61 17.04
C THR A 200 4.98 -2.56 16.81
N THR A 201 4.58 -3.29 17.83
CA THR A 201 3.24 -3.87 17.93
C THR A 201 2.20 -2.77 18.16
N PHE A 202 0.92 -3.10 17.99
CA PHE A 202 -0.16 -2.20 18.42
C PHE A 202 -0.23 -2.17 19.95
N ILE A 203 -0.45 -0.97 20.48
CA ILE A 203 -0.73 -0.74 21.91
C ILE A 203 -2.08 -0.03 22.05
N PRO A 204 -2.90 -0.35 23.06
CA PRO A 204 -4.11 0.40 23.34
C PRO A 204 -3.77 1.75 23.97
N LEU A 205 -4.44 2.80 23.51
CA LEU A 205 -4.36 4.15 24.07
C LEU A 205 -5.77 4.64 24.37
N ASN A 206 -5.90 5.51 25.37
CA ASN A 206 -7.17 6.15 25.66
C ASN A 206 -7.57 7.07 24.48
N TYR A 207 -8.82 6.99 24.10
CA TYR A 207 -9.40 7.87 23.09
C TYR A 207 -9.77 9.22 23.70
N PHE A 208 -9.54 10.27 22.92
CA PHE A 208 -9.96 11.62 23.25
C PHE A 208 -10.81 12.20 22.13
N THR A 209 -11.88 12.92 22.47
CA THR A 209 -12.82 13.53 21.53
C THR A 209 -12.20 14.71 20.76
N THR A 210 -11.10 15.25 21.24
CA THR A 210 -10.42 16.40 20.63
C THR A 210 -9.11 15.96 19.95
N SER A 211 -8.66 16.75 18.98
CA SER A 211 -7.44 16.45 18.24
C SER A 211 -6.19 16.52 19.12
N ASP A 212 -5.17 15.74 18.74
CA ASP A 212 -3.84 15.76 19.33
C ASP A 212 -2.82 16.41 18.41
N THR A 213 -1.69 16.82 18.96
CA THR A 213 -0.46 17.15 18.23
C THR A 213 0.58 16.09 18.53
N LEU A 214 0.93 15.32 17.51
CA LEU A 214 1.97 14.29 17.60
C LEU A 214 3.31 14.85 17.13
N ILE A 215 4.33 14.68 17.92
CA ILE A 215 5.67 15.24 17.67
C ILE A 215 6.68 14.10 17.61
N VAL A 216 7.40 14.00 16.49
CA VAL A 216 8.60 13.17 16.40
C VAL A 216 9.75 13.96 16.99
N ARG A 217 10.42 13.42 17.99
CA ARG A 217 11.57 14.03 18.67
C ARG A 217 12.81 13.17 18.50
N ARG A 218 13.96 13.79 18.54
CA ARG A 218 15.21 13.05 18.76
C ARG A 218 15.11 12.36 20.13
N ALA A 219 15.40 11.06 20.18
CA ALA A 219 15.23 10.26 21.39
C ALA A 219 15.94 10.89 22.60
N GLY A 220 15.23 10.93 23.74
CA GLY A 220 15.71 11.50 24.99
C GLY A 220 15.83 13.03 25.01
N THR A 221 15.28 13.74 24.00
CA THR A 221 15.34 15.21 23.92
C THR A 221 13.96 15.82 23.59
N THR A 222 13.87 17.15 23.70
CA THR A 222 12.70 17.91 23.26
C THR A 222 12.82 18.39 21.81
N PHE A 223 13.91 18.10 21.11
CA PHE A 223 14.16 18.57 19.75
C PHE A 223 13.21 17.89 18.77
N ALA A 224 12.30 18.69 18.17
CA ALA A 224 11.33 18.21 17.21
C ALA A 224 11.94 18.02 15.81
N LEU A 225 11.70 16.85 15.21
CA LEU A 225 12.09 16.50 13.84
C LEU A 225 10.93 16.66 12.87
N ALA A 226 9.71 16.37 13.32
CA ALA A 226 8.46 16.54 12.59
C ALA A 226 7.30 16.74 13.56
N THR A 227 6.27 17.44 13.11
CA THR A 227 5.05 17.67 13.89
C THR A 227 3.83 17.39 13.01
N PHE A 228 2.87 16.66 13.55
CA PHE A 228 1.55 16.44 12.96
C PHE A 228 0.49 17.08 13.86
N ASN A 229 -0.08 18.17 13.38
CA ASN A 229 -1.14 18.90 14.10
C ASN A 229 -2.52 18.35 13.74
N GLY A 230 -3.42 18.34 14.72
CA GLY A 230 -4.82 18.00 14.47
C GLY A 230 -5.06 16.51 14.23
N ALA A 231 -4.25 15.62 14.82
CA ALA A 231 -4.50 14.18 14.75
C ALA A 231 -5.84 13.84 15.42
N THR A 232 -6.76 13.27 14.63
CA THR A 232 -8.07 12.81 15.09
C THR A 232 -8.20 11.32 14.89
N PHE A 233 -8.86 10.66 15.82
CA PHE A 233 -9.04 9.22 15.83
C PHE A 233 -10.51 8.87 16.06
N THR A 234 -10.90 7.68 15.64
CA THR A 234 -12.21 7.10 15.95
C THR A 234 -12.02 6.01 16.98
N PRO A 235 -12.80 5.97 18.07
CA PRO A 235 -12.67 4.92 19.08
C PRO A 235 -12.97 3.54 18.48
N GLY A 236 -12.37 2.51 19.05
CA GLY A 236 -12.51 1.14 18.60
C GLY A 236 -11.69 0.78 17.35
N ARG A 237 -10.85 1.70 16.84
CA ARG A 237 -10.04 1.48 15.62
C ARG A 237 -8.56 1.42 15.89
N ASN A 238 -7.87 0.66 15.04
CA ASN A 238 -6.42 0.56 15.04
C ASN A 238 -5.83 1.53 14.01
N TYR A 239 -4.70 2.14 14.34
CA TYR A 239 -3.99 3.12 13.51
C TYR A 239 -2.50 2.81 13.45
N THR A 240 -1.91 2.99 12.28
CA THR A 240 -0.46 3.01 12.12
C THR A 240 0.01 4.44 11.89
N LEU A 241 0.93 4.87 12.73
CA LEU A 241 1.64 6.14 12.62
C LEU A 241 2.98 5.86 11.95
N VAL A 242 3.26 6.50 10.81
CA VAL A 242 4.50 6.29 10.05
C VAL A 242 5.31 7.59 9.99
N TYR A 243 6.53 7.54 10.47
CA TYR A 243 7.52 8.58 10.26
C TYR A 243 8.23 8.33 8.94
N LYS A 244 8.04 9.24 7.99
CA LYS A 244 8.40 9.08 6.58
C LYS A 244 9.06 10.31 5.99
N GLY A 245 9.63 10.16 4.79
CA GLY A 245 10.25 11.22 4.03
C GLY A 245 11.74 10.96 3.78
N ASN A 246 12.46 11.99 3.37
CA ASN A 246 13.91 11.94 3.19
C ASN A 246 14.60 12.54 4.41
N GLY A 247 15.38 11.74 5.13
CA GLY A 247 16.05 12.14 6.37
C GLY A 247 17.16 13.18 6.22
N THR A 248 17.60 13.45 5.00
CA THR A 248 18.63 14.45 4.71
C THR A 248 18.06 15.79 4.25
N VAL A 249 16.74 15.88 4.01
CA VAL A 249 16.10 17.05 3.39
C VAL A 249 15.28 17.82 4.41
N THR A 250 15.41 19.13 4.39
CA THR A 250 14.69 20.06 5.29
C THR A 250 13.64 20.91 4.55
N THR A 251 13.62 20.91 3.21
CA THR A 251 12.75 21.76 2.40
C THR A 251 11.49 21.02 1.94
N SER A 252 10.37 21.74 1.80
CA SER A 252 9.06 21.18 1.44
C SER A 252 9.01 20.54 0.05
N THR A 253 9.88 20.94 -0.87
CA THR A 253 9.89 20.46 -2.27
C THR A 253 10.49 19.07 -2.44
N ALA A 254 11.21 18.55 -1.45
CA ALA A 254 11.99 17.32 -1.56
C ALA A 254 11.53 16.22 -0.57
N LYS A 255 10.26 16.20 -0.24
CA LYS A 255 9.63 15.22 0.66
C LYS A 255 10.31 15.16 2.03
N PRO A 256 10.19 16.23 2.83
CA PRO A 256 10.82 16.33 4.13
C PRO A 256 10.26 15.29 5.11
N ARG A 257 10.90 15.20 6.26
CA ARG A 257 10.41 14.41 7.39
C ARG A 257 8.99 14.81 7.75
N SER A 258 8.11 13.83 7.86
CA SER A 258 6.72 14.05 8.24
C SER A 258 6.11 12.79 8.85
N LEU A 259 4.92 12.93 9.42
CA LEU A 259 4.11 11.83 9.89
C LEU A 259 2.95 11.57 8.94
N LEU A 260 2.63 10.31 8.73
CA LEU A 260 1.42 9.82 8.08
C LEU A 260 0.66 8.95 9.07
N ILE A 261 -0.66 9.10 9.12
CA ILE A 261 -1.55 8.25 9.91
C ILE A 261 -2.50 7.53 8.94
N TYR A 262 -2.63 6.23 9.08
CA TYR A 262 -3.66 5.48 8.37
C TYR A 262 -4.36 4.48 9.29
N GLY A 263 -5.65 4.23 9.02
CA GLY A 263 -6.47 3.31 9.80
C GLY A 263 -6.48 1.88 9.25
N HIS A 264 -6.91 0.98 10.12
CA HIS A 264 -7.11 -0.44 9.85
C HIS A 264 -8.55 -0.86 10.11
#